data_75df9273855a267d8f71d840c0154db7
#
_entry.id   75df9273855a267d8f71d840c0154db7
#
_cell.length_a   1.000
_cell.length_b   1.000
_cell.length_c   1.000
_cell.angle_alpha   90.00
_cell.angle_beta   90.00
_cell.angle_gamma   90.00
#
_symmetry.space_group_name_H-M   'P 1'
#
loop_
_entity.id
_entity.type
_entity.pdbx_description
1 polymer ?
#
loop_
_entity_poly.entity_id
_entity_poly.type
_entity_poly.pdbx_seq_one_letter_code
_entity_poly.pdbx_strand_id
1 'polypeptide(L)'
;MLDLSSTSPIFSQLNASVGGLFLLSAFGLVIVRQAQACLLIFIIQSILLSISAFLLGYRDASYHLLAVGVLTLVIKPALIPWLLHRTVSQEIYTYREISQVINIPSSLLIALALTLFSYFFANSLLIIVDGSFAKVTLPIGIAGLLLGVYTLMVRREAIPQLIGILTMENGAFFAGISISPDLPLIAELAAAFDVLIITLVMGILTRTIHENIGTTEVGALTTLKEEPNQ
;
A
#
# COMPACT_ATOMS: atom_id res chain seq x y z
N MET A 1 -10.70 -7.73 -36.91
CA MET A 1 -11.50 -7.55 -35.70
C MET A 1 -11.15 -8.72 -34.79
N LEU A 2 -10.28 -8.50 -33.80
CA LEU A 2 -9.92 -9.53 -32.82
C LEU A 2 -11.16 -9.82 -31.98
N ASP A 3 -11.50 -11.09 -31.87
CA ASP A 3 -12.70 -11.58 -31.18
C ASP A 3 -12.58 -11.26 -29.67
N LEU A 4 -13.17 -10.14 -29.24
CA LEU A 4 -13.12 -9.64 -27.85
C LEU A 4 -13.78 -10.58 -26.85
N SER A 5 -14.61 -11.52 -27.33
CA SER A 5 -15.28 -12.51 -26.47
C SER A 5 -14.32 -13.58 -25.93
N SER A 6 -13.26 -13.91 -26.67
CA SER A 6 -12.25 -14.90 -26.27
C SER A 6 -11.15 -14.32 -25.38
N THR A 7 -10.98 -12.99 -25.36
CA THR A 7 -9.94 -12.32 -24.58
C THR A 7 -10.36 -11.98 -23.15
N SER A 8 -11.65 -11.86 -22.89
CA SER A 8 -12.20 -11.51 -21.56
C SER A 8 -11.77 -12.47 -20.42
N PRO A 9 -11.73 -13.79 -20.59
CA PRO A 9 -11.28 -14.69 -19.52
C PRO A 9 -9.78 -14.58 -19.22
N ILE A 10 -8.94 -14.30 -20.24
CA ILE A 10 -7.50 -14.17 -20.07
C ILE A 10 -7.17 -12.92 -19.23
N PHE A 11 -7.79 -11.77 -19.52
CA PHE A 11 -7.62 -10.56 -18.72
C PHE A 11 -8.06 -10.75 -17.27
N SER A 12 -9.16 -11.48 -17.04
CA SER A 12 -9.63 -11.80 -15.70
C SER A 12 -8.62 -12.66 -14.93
N GLN A 13 -8.08 -13.69 -15.57
CA GLN A 13 -7.07 -14.57 -14.95
C GLN A 13 -5.77 -13.83 -14.66
N LEU A 14 -5.30 -13.00 -15.60
CA LEU A 14 -4.10 -12.19 -15.40
C LEU A 14 -4.30 -11.22 -14.22
N ASN A 15 -5.42 -10.52 -14.17
CA ASN A 15 -5.70 -9.61 -13.07
C ASN A 15 -5.87 -10.33 -11.73
N ALA A 16 -6.43 -11.52 -11.71
CA ALA A 16 -6.50 -12.36 -10.52
C ALA A 16 -5.10 -12.75 -10.02
N SER A 17 -4.19 -13.09 -10.93
CA SER A 17 -2.79 -13.39 -10.59
C SER A 17 -2.06 -12.17 -10.05
N VAL A 18 -2.25 -11.00 -10.67
CA VAL A 18 -1.70 -9.72 -10.19
C VAL A 18 -2.25 -9.39 -8.80
N GLY A 19 -3.55 -9.59 -8.59
CA GLY A 19 -4.18 -9.40 -7.28
C GLY A 19 -3.63 -10.35 -6.22
N GLY A 20 -3.41 -11.63 -6.56
CA GLY A 20 -2.78 -12.60 -5.66
C GLY A 20 -1.37 -12.19 -5.25
N LEU A 21 -0.56 -11.72 -6.19
CA LEU A 21 0.79 -11.18 -5.91
C LEU A 21 0.73 -9.90 -5.08
N PHE A 22 -0.25 -9.02 -5.34
CA PHE A 22 -0.50 -7.82 -4.54
C PHE A 22 -0.81 -8.18 -3.09
N LEU A 23 -1.69 -9.15 -2.85
CA LEU A 23 -2.01 -9.63 -1.51
C LEU A 23 -0.78 -10.25 -0.83
N LEU A 24 -0.02 -11.07 -1.57
CA LEU A 24 1.21 -11.68 -1.07
C LEU A 24 2.24 -10.62 -0.65
N SER A 25 2.36 -9.53 -1.41
CA SER A 25 3.23 -8.39 -1.05
C SER A 25 2.76 -7.71 0.24
N ALA A 26 1.45 -7.57 0.46
CA ALA A 26 0.90 -7.02 1.70
C ALA A 26 1.22 -7.90 2.92
N PHE A 27 1.16 -9.23 2.78
CA PHE A 27 1.67 -10.17 3.81
C PHE A 27 3.17 -10.02 4.03
N GLY A 28 3.95 -9.83 2.96
CA GLY A 28 5.39 -9.57 3.03
C GLY A 28 5.73 -8.39 3.92
N LEU A 29 4.96 -7.28 3.84
CA LEU A 29 5.14 -6.11 4.69
C LEU A 29 4.94 -6.42 6.18
N VAL A 30 4.06 -7.35 6.53
CA VAL A 30 3.83 -7.76 7.92
C VAL A 30 5.04 -8.51 8.48
N ILE A 31 5.74 -9.29 7.65
CA ILE A 31 6.84 -10.17 8.05
C ILE A 31 8.17 -9.41 8.14
N VAL A 32 8.42 -8.52 7.21
CA VAL A 32 9.73 -7.89 7.01
C VAL A 32 10.07 -6.93 8.13
N ARG A 33 11.34 -6.98 8.60
CA ARG A 33 11.87 -6.17 9.71
C ARG A 33 12.86 -5.09 9.29
N GLN A 34 13.12 -4.92 8.01
CA GLN A 34 14.07 -3.93 7.48
C GLN A 34 13.32 -2.86 6.71
N ALA A 35 13.63 -1.58 6.96
CA ALA A 35 12.97 -0.46 6.29
C ALA A 35 13.16 -0.48 4.77
N GLN A 36 14.36 -0.85 4.29
CA GLN A 36 14.64 -0.99 2.86
C GLN A 36 13.79 -2.09 2.19
N ALA A 37 13.64 -3.23 2.87
CA ALA A 37 12.84 -4.32 2.34
C ALA A 37 11.33 -3.98 2.39
N CYS A 38 10.85 -3.23 3.38
CA CYS A 38 9.49 -2.68 3.38
C CYS A 38 9.26 -1.77 2.17
N LEU A 39 10.22 -0.88 1.86
CA LEU A 39 10.15 -0.01 0.70
C LEU A 39 10.14 -0.79 -0.61
N LEU A 40 11.00 -1.81 -0.73
CA LEU A 40 11.05 -2.67 -1.92
C LEU A 40 9.70 -3.38 -2.15
N ILE A 41 9.10 -3.92 -1.10
CA ILE A 41 7.79 -4.56 -1.18
C ILE A 41 6.72 -3.57 -1.58
N PHE A 42 6.76 -2.34 -1.05
CA PHE A 42 5.85 -1.26 -1.44
C PHE A 42 6.00 -0.90 -2.93
N ILE A 43 7.24 -0.84 -3.46
CA ILE A 43 7.51 -0.61 -4.89
C ILE A 43 6.87 -1.72 -5.72
N ILE A 44 7.09 -2.98 -5.37
CA ILE A 44 6.50 -4.14 -6.05
C ILE A 44 4.97 -4.05 -6.02
N GLN A 45 4.39 -3.73 -4.87
CA GLN A 45 2.94 -3.58 -4.70
C GLN A 45 2.37 -2.47 -5.59
N SER A 46 3.06 -1.34 -5.69
CA SER A 46 2.65 -0.20 -6.52
C SER A 46 2.74 -0.52 -8.02
N ILE A 47 3.75 -1.29 -8.44
CA ILE A 47 3.88 -1.78 -9.82
C ILE A 47 2.72 -2.75 -10.14
N LEU A 48 2.40 -3.67 -9.24
CA LEU A 48 1.28 -4.61 -9.42
C LEU A 48 -0.06 -3.86 -9.53
N LEU A 49 -0.26 -2.81 -8.72
CA LEU A 49 -1.42 -1.94 -8.80
C LEU A 49 -1.52 -1.26 -10.16
N SER A 50 -0.41 -0.70 -10.66
CA SER A 50 -0.34 -0.09 -11.98
C SER A 50 -0.66 -1.09 -13.10
N ILE A 51 -0.11 -2.31 -13.04
CA ILE A 51 -0.42 -3.39 -14.00
C ILE A 51 -1.92 -3.71 -13.99
N SER A 52 -2.53 -3.82 -12.81
CA SER A 52 -3.97 -4.04 -12.68
C SER A 52 -4.78 -2.91 -13.33
N ALA A 53 -4.40 -1.64 -13.10
CA ALA A 53 -5.04 -0.49 -13.72
C ALA A 53 -4.91 -0.51 -15.25
N PHE A 54 -3.74 -0.89 -15.78
CA PHE A 54 -3.54 -1.05 -17.23
C PHE A 54 -4.38 -2.18 -17.82
N LEU A 55 -4.46 -3.34 -17.16
CA LEU A 55 -5.28 -4.47 -17.62
C LEU A 55 -6.76 -4.10 -17.70
N LEU A 56 -7.27 -3.40 -16.68
CA LEU A 56 -8.66 -2.92 -16.67
C LEU A 56 -8.85 -1.81 -17.71
N GLY A 57 -7.96 -0.83 -17.77
CA GLY A 57 -8.04 0.29 -18.70
C GLY A 57 -8.02 -0.17 -20.16
N TYR A 58 -7.20 -1.16 -20.49
CA TYR A 58 -7.16 -1.74 -21.83
C TYR A 58 -8.44 -2.51 -22.16
N ARG A 59 -8.96 -3.31 -21.21
CA ARG A 59 -10.20 -4.09 -21.40
C ARG A 59 -11.41 -3.17 -21.62
N ASP A 60 -11.55 -2.14 -20.79
CA ASP A 60 -12.72 -1.27 -20.78
C ASP A 60 -12.57 -0.07 -21.73
N ALA A 61 -11.46 -0.01 -22.48
CA ALA A 61 -11.08 1.10 -23.35
C ALA A 61 -11.14 2.46 -22.64
N SER A 62 -10.81 2.50 -21.34
CA SER A 62 -10.86 3.66 -20.50
C SER A 62 -9.50 4.38 -20.49
N TYR A 63 -9.44 5.55 -21.14
CA TYR A 63 -8.24 6.38 -21.12
C TYR A 63 -7.91 6.88 -19.71
N HIS A 64 -8.91 7.06 -18.85
CA HIS A 64 -8.75 7.47 -17.46
C HIS A 64 -7.95 6.43 -16.68
N LEU A 65 -8.33 5.15 -16.75
CA LEU A 65 -7.61 4.08 -16.06
C LEU A 65 -6.18 3.90 -16.59
N LEU A 66 -5.97 4.09 -17.90
CA LEU A 66 -4.62 4.06 -18.47
C LEU A 66 -3.76 5.21 -17.94
N ALA A 67 -4.31 6.43 -17.87
CA ALA A 67 -3.62 7.59 -17.30
C ALA A 67 -3.27 7.37 -15.81
N VAL A 68 -4.20 6.81 -15.04
CA VAL A 68 -3.99 6.43 -13.63
C VAL A 68 -2.89 5.40 -13.51
N GLY A 69 -2.89 4.36 -14.34
CA GLY A 69 -1.84 3.36 -14.36
C GLY A 69 -0.45 3.99 -14.57
N VAL A 70 -0.32 4.93 -15.51
CA VAL A 70 0.94 5.67 -15.74
C VAL A 70 1.30 6.52 -14.52
N LEU A 71 0.35 7.27 -13.99
CA LEU A 71 0.56 8.14 -12.84
C LEU A 71 1.03 7.35 -11.62
N THR A 72 0.34 6.25 -11.31
CA THR A 72 0.70 5.34 -10.22
C THR A 72 2.09 4.75 -10.41
N LEU A 73 2.43 4.34 -11.65
CA LEU A 73 3.74 3.74 -11.96
C LEU A 73 4.90 4.73 -11.79
N VAL A 74 4.67 6.01 -12.08
CA VAL A 74 5.72 7.04 -11.99
C VAL A 74 5.84 7.55 -10.55
N ILE A 75 4.74 7.90 -9.91
CA ILE A 75 4.76 8.57 -8.60
C ILE A 75 5.14 7.56 -7.50
N LYS A 76 4.43 6.46 -7.38
CA LYS A 76 4.60 5.57 -6.22
C LYS A 76 5.92 4.80 -6.25
N PRO A 77 6.31 4.07 -7.30
CA PRO A 77 7.55 3.30 -7.27
C PRO A 77 8.82 4.09 -7.59
N ALA A 78 8.73 5.29 -8.20
CA ALA A 78 9.89 6.08 -8.55
C ALA A 78 10.07 7.31 -7.64
N LEU A 79 9.05 8.18 -7.56
CA LEU A 79 9.18 9.46 -6.87
C LEU A 79 9.21 9.31 -5.35
N ILE A 80 8.35 8.45 -4.78
CA ILE A 80 8.29 8.26 -3.31
C ILE A 80 9.58 7.66 -2.76
N PRO A 81 10.14 6.55 -3.29
CA PRO A 81 11.42 6.04 -2.84
C PRO A 81 12.58 7.03 -3.03
N TRP A 82 12.59 7.75 -4.15
CA TRP A 82 13.60 8.78 -4.40
C TRP A 82 13.54 9.89 -3.35
N LEU A 83 12.33 10.35 -3.01
CA LEU A 83 12.12 11.39 -2.02
C LEU A 83 12.53 10.93 -0.62
N LEU A 84 12.15 9.70 -0.23
CA LEU A 84 12.56 9.09 1.04
C LEU A 84 14.07 8.94 1.12
N HIS A 85 14.71 8.44 0.08
CA HIS A 85 16.17 8.27 0.05
C HIS A 85 16.92 9.61 0.13
N ARG A 86 16.34 10.68 -0.43
CA ARG A 86 16.93 12.02 -0.37
C ARG A 86 16.75 12.69 0.99
N THR A 87 15.63 12.41 1.67
CA THR A 87 15.24 13.12 2.91
C THR A 87 15.77 12.43 4.16
N VAL A 88 15.90 11.10 4.12
CA VAL A 88 16.33 10.28 5.27
C VAL A 88 17.81 9.91 5.11
N SER A 89 18.61 10.06 6.20
CA SER A 89 20.01 9.68 6.17
C SER A 89 20.21 8.18 5.96
N GLN A 90 21.27 7.79 5.24
CA GLN A 90 21.53 6.39 4.86
C GLN A 90 21.67 5.46 6.08
N GLU A 91 22.14 5.95 7.23
CA GLU A 91 22.32 5.16 8.45
C GLU A 91 20.99 4.63 9.01
N ILE A 92 19.92 5.44 8.91
CA ILE A 92 18.56 5.03 9.36
C ILE A 92 17.99 3.95 8.45
N TYR A 93 18.35 3.98 7.15
CA TYR A 93 17.82 3.08 6.14
C TYR A 93 18.42 1.68 6.21
N THR A 94 19.71 1.55 6.53
CA THR A 94 20.48 0.35 6.19
C THR A 94 20.63 -0.62 7.36
N TYR A 95 20.66 -0.16 8.61
CA TYR A 95 21.15 -0.97 9.72
C TYR A 95 20.16 -1.20 10.88
N ARG A 96 18.98 -0.61 10.85
CA ARG A 96 18.05 -0.73 11.97
C ARG A 96 17.01 -1.81 11.74
N GLU A 97 16.98 -2.82 12.61
CA GLU A 97 15.86 -3.75 12.70
C GLU A 97 14.63 -3.03 13.24
N ILE A 98 13.52 -3.14 12.51
CA ILE A 98 12.23 -2.56 12.89
C ILE A 98 11.70 -3.29 14.11
N SER A 99 11.45 -2.55 15.19
CA SER A 99 10.78 -3.09 16.37
C SER A 99 9.28 -3.25 16.09
N GLN A 100 8.76 -4.43 16.41
CA GLN A 100 7.33 -4.73 16.33
C GLN A 100 6.76 -4.92 17.73
N VAL A 101 5.52 -4.47 17.92
CA VAL A 101 4.79 -4.70 19.19
C VAL A 101 4.40 -6.18 19.34
N ILE A 102 4.15 -6.86 18.23
CA ILE A 102 3.62 -8.24 18.19
C ILE A 102 4.60 -9.14 17.46
N ASN A 103 4.75 -10.38 17.93
CA ASN A 103 5.60 -11.41 17.31
C ASN A 103 5.09 -11.77 15.91
N ILE A 104 6.01 -12.13 14.99
CA ILE A 104 5.71 -12.46 13.59
C ILE A 104 4.62 -13.54 13.45
N PRO A 105 4.65 -14.69 14.19
CA PRO A 105 3.61 -15.71 14.05
C PRO A 105 2.21 -15.17 14.39
N SER A 106 2.09 -14.40 15.47
CA SER A 106 0.81 -13.78 15.87
C SER A 106 0.36 -12.73 14.85
N SER A 107 1.30 -11.96 14.29
CA SER A 107 1.02 -10.98 13.24
C SER A 107 0.48 -11.65 11.97
N LEU A 108 1.03 -12.80 11.59
CA LEU A 108 0.54 -13.58 10.45
C LEU A 108 -0.86 -14.14 10.67
N LEU A 109 -1.16 -14.62 11.89
CA LEU A 109 -2.51 -15.08 12.23
C LEU A 109 -3.53 -13.95 12.15
N ILE A 110 -3.18 -12.77 12.65
CA ILE A 110 -4.03 -11.57 12.55
C ILE A 110 -4.20 -11.16 11.08
N ALA A 111 -3.12 -11.14 10.30
CA ALA A 111 -3.16 -10.83 8.88
C ALA A 111 -4.06 -11.78 8.10
N LEU A 112 -4.00 -13.08 8.41
CA LEU A 112 -4.89 -14.09 7.84
C LEU A 112 -6.35 -13.84 8.24
N ALA A 113 -6.62 -13.55 9.52
CA ALA A 113 -7.96 -13.24 10.00
C ALA A 113 -8.53 -11.99 9.32
N LEU A 114 -7.74 -10.92 9.17
CA LEU A 114 -8.14 -9.71 8.44
C LEU A 114 -8.43 -9.99 6.97
N THR A 115 -7.64 -10.86 6.34
CA THR A 115 -7.86 -11.27 4.95
C THR A 115 -9.17 -12.07 4.82
N LEU A 116 -9.42 -13.03 5.70
CA LEU A 116 -10.70 -13.77 5.72
C LEU A 116 -11.89 -12.83 5.96
N PHE A 117 -11.73 -11.89 6.89
CA PHE A 117 -12.74 -10.86 7.14
C PHE A 117 -13.00 -10.00 5.89
N SER A 118 -11.95 -9.60 5.14
CA SER A 118 -12.12 -8.82 3.92
C SER A 118 -12.93 -9.56 2.85
N TYR A 119 -12.71 -10.87 2.69
CA TYR A 119 -13.49 -11.69 1.76
C TYR A 119 -14.95 -11.82 2.20
N PHE A 120 -15.18 -12.00 3.49
CA PHE A 120 -16.55 -12.04 4.03
C PHE A 120 -17.26 -10.69 3.83
N PHE A 121 -16.58 -9.59 4.15
CA PHE A 121 -17.14 -8.24 4.01
C PHE A 121 -17.40 -7.87 2.54
N ALA A 122 -16.43 -8.16 1.66
CA ALA A 122 -16.56 -7.91 0.23
C ALA A 122 -17.75 -8.66 -0.39
N ASN A 123 -18.03 -9.88 0.08
CA ASN A 123 -19.15 -10.67 -0.43
C ASN A 123 -20.51 -9.97 -0.20
N SER A 124 -20.64 -9.23 0.89
CA SER A 124 -21.84 -8.41 1.15
C SER A 124 -21.93 -7.20 0.21
N LEU A 125 -20.81 -6.62 -0.19
CA LEU A 125 -20.77 -5.49 -1.12
C LEU A 125 -20.99 -5.92 -2.56
N LEU A 126 -20.56 -7.13 -2.95
CA LEU A 126 -20.70 -7.67 -4.29
C LEU A 126 -22.15 -7.95 -4.72
N ILE A 127 -23.10 -7.87 -3.79
CA ILE A 127 -24.54 -7.92 -4.11
C ILE A 127 -24.94 -6.65 -4.89
N ILE A 128 -24.23 -5.54 -4.67
CA ILE A 128 -24.54 -4.23 -5.25
C ILE A 128 -23.69 -3.97 -6.51
N VAL A 129 -22.51 -4.59 -6.60
CA VAL A 129 -21.54 -4.36 -7.67
C VAL A 129 -21.54 -5.55 -8.64
N ASP A 130 -22.15 -5.36 -9.82
CA ASP A 130 -22.11 -6.36 -10.89
C ASP A 130 -20.76 -6.31 -11.63
N GLY A 131 -19.99 -7.40 -11.58
CA GLY A 131 -18.78 -7.55 -12.38
C GLY A 131 -17.93 -8.76 -11.97
N SER A 132 -17.50 -9.53 -12.94
CA SER A 132 -16.61 -10.69 -12.71
C SER A 132 -15.24 -10.28 -12.15
N PHE A 133 -14.76 -9.08 -12.50
CA PHE A 133 -13.52 -8.50 -11.98
C PHE A 133 -13.64 -8.07 -10.51
N ALA A 134 -14.73 -7.39 -10.17
CA ALA A 134 -14.96 -6.91 -8.79
C ALA A 134 -14.99 -8.07 -7.79
N LYS A 135 -15.48 -9.24 -8.20
CA LYS A 135 -15.52 -10.43 -7.33
C LYS A 135 -14.15 -10.89 -6.84
N VAL A 136 -13.10 -10.68 -7.62
CA VAL A 136 -11.74 -11.09 -7.25
C VAL A 136 -10.97 -9.92 -6.65
N THR A 137 -11.07 -8.73 -7.23
CA THR A 137 -10.22 -7.60 -6.89
C THR A 137 -10.69 -6.83 -5.66
N LEU A 138 -12.00 -6.72 -5.44
CA LEU A 138 -12.55 -6.01 -4.29
C LEU A 138 -12.12 -6.62 -2.94
N PRO A 139 -12.26 -7.94 -2.70
CA PRO A 139 -11.78 -8.54 -1.44
C PRO A 139 -10.28 -8.35 -1.23
N ILE A 140 -9.49 -8.47 -2.29
CA ILE A 140 -8.04 -8.29 -2.26
C ILE A 140 -7.67 -6.85 -1.91
N GLY A 141 -8.35 -5.87 -2.51
CA GLY A 141 -8.12 -4.46 -2.21
C GLY A 141 -8.46 -4.11 -0.75
N ILE A 142 -9.60 -4.60 -0.26
CA ILE A 142 -9.99 -4.44 1.15
C ILE A 142 -8.98 -5.13 2.08
N ALA A 143 -8.49 -6.33 1.73
CA ALA A 143 -7.44 -7.00 2.48
C ALA A 143 -6.16 -6.16 2.52
N GLY A 144 -5.71 -5.63 1.38
CA GLY A 144 -4.55 -4.73 1.30
C GLY A 144 -4.70 -3.49 2.18
N LEU A 145 -5.89 -2.87 2.18
CA LEU A 145 -6.23 -1.75 3.04
C LEU A 145 -6.10 -2.13 4.53
N LEU A 146 -6.74 -3.22 4.94
CA LEU A 146 -6.71 -3.67 6.35
C LEU A 146 -5.31 -4.08 6.80
N LEU A 147 -4.52 -4.72 5.93
CA LEU A 147 -3.13 -5.08 6.21
C LEU A 147 -2.23 -3.84 6.30
N GLY A 148 -2.50 -2.80 5.51
CA GLY A 148 -1.85 -1.49 5.62
C GLY A 148 -2.14 -0.83 6.97
N VAL A 149 -3.40 -0.78 7.38
CA VAL A 149 -3.81 -0.28 8.72
C VAL A 149 -3.14 -1.10 9.83
N TYR A 150 -3.14 -2.42 9.72
CA TYR A 150 -2.48 -3.29 10.69
C TYR A 150 -0.98 -2.99 10.77
N THR A 151 -0.31 -2.85 9.64
CA THR A 151 1.12 -2.50 9.58
C THR A 151 1.39 -1.16 10.26
N LEU A 152 0.57 -0.13 10.01
CA LEU A 152 0.64 1.16 10.67
C LEU A 152 0.54 1.06 12.20
N MET A 153 -0.36 0.21 12.71
CA MET A 153 -0.61 0.06 14.15
C MET A 153 0.48 -0.72 14.88
N VAL A 154 1.09 -1.71 14.23
CA VAL A 154 2.04 -2.64 14.87
C VAL A 154 3.48 -2.13 14.80
N ARG A 155 3.80 -1.27 13.83
CA ARG A 155 5.14 -0.69 13.67
C ARG A 155 5.35 0.49 14.60
N ARG A 156 6.53 0.57 15.22
CA ARG A 156 6.90 1.66 16.13
C ARG A 156 7.71 2.78 15.47
N GLU A 157 8.29 2.51 14.32
CA GLU A 157 9.15 3.45 13.60
C GLU A 157 8.39 4.22 12.53
N ALA A 158 8.73 5.50 12.34
CA ALA A 158 8.02 6.41 11.45
C ALA A 158 8.03 5.95 9.98
N ILE A 159 9.17 5.44 9.46
CA ILE A 159 9.28 5.01 8.05
C ILE A 159 8.38 3.80 7.75
N PRO A 160 8.41 2.69 8.51
CA PRO A 160 7.49 1.59 8.31
C PRO A 160 6.02 1.96 8.53
N GLN A 161 5.70 2.90 9.42
CA GLN A 161 4.36 3.45 9.58
C GLN A 161 3.90 4.18 8.32
N LEU A 162 4.77 5.02 7.75
CA LEU A 162 4.49 5.67 6.48
C LEU A 162 4.21 4.65 5.37
N ILE A 163 5.04 3.61 5.25
CA ILE A 163 4.82 2.54 4.26
C ILE A 163 3.50 1.81 4.53
N GLY A 164 3.08 1.67 5.80
CA GLY A 164 1.76 1.16 6.17
C GLY A 164 0.62 2.02 5.62
N ILE A 165 0.72 3.35 5.75
CA ILE A 165 -0.25 4.31 5.18
C ILE A 165 -0.31 4.18 3.66
N LEU A 166 0.85 4.16 3.00
CA LEU A 166 0.94 4.03 1.56
C LEU A 166 0.37 2.68 1.05
N THR A 167 0.55 1.62 1.84
CA THR A 167 -0.03 0.29 1.56
C THR A 167 -1.54 0.29 1.73
N MET A 168 -2.05 0.95 2.76
CA MET A 168 -3.48 1.15 2.99
C MET A 168 -4.12 1.86 1.80
N GLU A 169 -3.49 2.92 1.32
CA GLU A 169 -3.94 3.67 0.13
C GLU A 169 -3.91 2.80 -1.13
N ASN A 170 -2.84 2.02 -1.35
CA ASN A 170 -2.77 1.08 -2.47
C ASN A 170 -3.91 0.05 -2.43
N GLY A 171 -4.25 -0.46 -1.24
CA GLY A 171 -5.37 -1.37 -1.05
C GLY A 171 -6.71 -0.72 -1.36
N ALA A 172 -6.94 0.50 -0.86
CA ALA A 172 -8.14 1.28 -1.15
C ALA A 172 -8.29 1.54 -2.65
N PHE A 173 -7.19 1.91 -3.31
CA PHE A 173 -7.18 2.16 -4.74
C PHE A 173 -7.43 0.89 -5.55
N PHE A 174 -6.83 -0.25 -5.16
CA PHE A 174 -7.08 -1.55 -5.80
C PHE A 174 -8.54 -1.98 -5.70
N ALA A 175 -9.19 -1.72 -4.56
CA ALA A 175 -10.63 -1.92 -4.41
C ALA A 175 -11.44 -0.94 -5.27
N GLY A 176 -11.06 0.34 -5.28
CA GLY A 176 -11.76 1.42 -5.97
C GLY A 176 -11.83 1.25 -7.49
N ILE A 177 -10.72 0.88 -8.14
CA ILE A 177 -10.68 0.64 -9.60
C ILE A 177 -11.59 -0.53 -10.03
N SER A 178 -11.94 -1.41 -9.09
CA SER A 178 -12.82 -2.56 -9.34
C SER A 178 -14.30 -2.19 -9.28
N ILE A 179 -14.64 -1.15 -8.51
CA ILE A 179 -16.02 -0.71 -8.29
C ILE A 179 -16.43 0.32 -9.36
N SER A 180 -15.56 1.28 -9.62
CA SER A 180 -15.84 2.40 -10.52
C SER A 180 -14.63 2.69 -11.41
N PRO A 181 -14.61 2.11 -12.62
CA PRO A 181 -13.55 2.36 -13.61
C PRO A 181 -13.51 3.81 -14.11
N ASP A 182 -14.60 4.55 -13.96
CA ASP A 182 -14.78 5.91 -14.45
C ASP A 182 -14.55 6.99 -13.37
N LEU A 183 -13.77 6.67 -12.32
CA LEU A 183 -13.39 7.68 -11.32
C LEU A 183 -12.73 8.88 -11.99
N PRO A 184 -13.10 10.12 -11.62
CA PRO A 184 -12.53 11.31 -12.23
C PRO A 184 -11.01 11.38 -12.01
N LEU A 185 -10.26 11.64 -13.06
CA LEU A 185 -8.80 11.80 -13.04
C LEU A 185 -8.33 12.80 -11.97
N ILE A 186 -9.17 13.80 -11.67
CA ILE A 186 -8.91 14.82 -10.67
C ILE A 186 -8.81 14.21 -9.26
N ALA A 187 -9.69 13.25 -8.89
CA ALA A 187 -9.65 12.62 -7.59
C ALA A 187 -8.39 11.76 -7.43
N GLU A 188 -7.95 11.12 -8.50
CA GLU A 188 -6.73 10.31 -8.53
C GLU A 188 -5.47 11.16 -8.46
N LEU A 189 -5.46 12.31 -9.13
CA LEU A 189 -4.39 13.29 -9.02
C LEU A 189 -4.31 13.85 -7.60
N ALA A 190 -5.44 14.16 -6.98
CA ALA A 190 -5.48 14.65 -5.61
C ALA A 190 -4.90 13.61 -4.64
N ALA A 191 -5.30 12.33 -4.75
CA ALA A 191 -4.75 11.26 -3.94
C ALA A 191 -3.23 11.09 -4.13
N ALA A 192 -2.73 11.21 -5.36
CA ALA A 192 -1.30 11.16 -5.64
C ALA A 192 -0.53 12.34 -5.01
N PHE A 193 -1.11 13.54 -5.02
CA PHE A 193 -0.55 14.70 -4.34
C PHE A 193 -0.54 14.54 -2.81
N ASP A 194 -1.60 14.02 -2.22
CA ASP A 194 -1.69 13.78 -0.78
C ASP A 194 -0.60 12.81 -0.32
N VAL A 195 -0.40 11.72 -1.04
CA VAL A 195 0.67 10.75 -0.78
C VAL A 195 2.04 11.41 -0.86
N LEU A 196 2.27 12.27 -1.84
CA LEU A 196 3.53 12.97 -2.02
C LEU A 196 3.80 13.95 -0.87
N ILE A 197 2.78 14.71 -0.44
CA ILE A 197 2.87 15.63 0.70
C ILE A 197 3.14 14.85 1.99
N ILE A 198 2.39 13.79 2.26
CA ILE A 198 2.57 12.94 3.45
C ILE A 198 3.99 12.36 3.49
N THR A 199 4.47 11.84 2.36
CA THR A 199 5.82 11.28 2.26
C THR A 199 6.90 12.34 2.53
N LEU A 200 6.74 13.54 1.99
CA LEU A 200 7.67 14.65 2.22
C LEU A 200 7.67 15.08 3.69
N VAL A 201 6.51 15.29 4.27
CA VAL A 201 6.36 15.72 5.68
C VAL A 201 6.94 14.68 6.62
N MET A 202 6.59 13.40 6.44
CA MET A 202 7.10 12.30 7.27
C MET A 202 8.61 12.11 7.09
N GLY A 203 9.13 12.28 5.88
CA GLY A 203 10.56 12.22 5.63
C GLY A 203 11.33 13.33 6.37
N ILE A 204 10.85 14.57 6.30
CA ILE A 204 11.46 15.71 7.03
C ILE A 204 11.36 15.49 8.54
N LEU A 205 10.19 15.08 9.03
CA LEU A 205 9.95 14.83 10.45
C LEU A 205 10.88 13.73 10.98
N THR A 206 11.01 12.63 10.27
CA THR A 206 11.89 11.51 10.62
C THR A 206 13.35 11.97 10.72
N ARG A 207 13.80 12.79 9.77
CA ARG A 207 15.14 13.36 9.79
C ARG A 207 15.34 14.28 11.00
N THR A 208 14.41 15.19 11.25
CA THR A 208 14.49 16.13 12.38
C THR A 208 14.49 15.41 13.74
N ILE A 209 13.67 14.38 13.89
CA ILE A 209 13.63 13.55 15.10
C ILE A 209 14.95 12.83 15.30
N HIS A 210 15.51 12.24 14.24
CA HIS A 210 16.78 11.54 14.34
C HIS A 210 17.94 12.48 14.70
N GLU A 211 18.03 13.65 14.06
CA GLU A 211 19.08 14.64 14.33
C GLU A 211 19.01 15.19 15.76
N ASN A 212 17.82 15.33 16.36
CA ASN A 212 17.65 15.93 17.69
C ASN A 212 17.64 14.93 18.84
N ILE A 213 17.17 13.68 18.60
CA ILE A 213 16.89 12.71 19.66
C ILE A 213 17.73 11.43 19.47
N GLY A 214 18.32 11.22 18.31
CA GLY A 214 19.12 10.03 17.97
C GLY A 214 18.27 8.77 17.77
N THR A 215 16.93 8.87 17.80
CA THR A 215 16.01 7.75 17.56
C THR A 215 14.80 8.19 16.74
N THR A 216 14.31 7.29 15.90
CA THR A 216 13.08 7.48 15.13
C THR A 216 11.91 6.64 15.69
N GLU A 217 12.09 6.06 16.87
CA GLU A 217 11.08 5.27 17.54
C GLU A 217 10.03 6.18 18.18
N VAL A 218 8.81 6.17 17.66
CA VAL A 218 7.71 7.02 18.14
C VAL A 218 7.35 6.71 19.61
N GLY A 219 7.52 5.44 20.02
CA GLY A 219 7.31 5.01 21.40
C GLY A 219 8.33 5.57 22.40
N ALA A 220 9.56 5.84 21.96
CA ALA A 220 10.59 6.41 22.84
C ALA A 220 10.34 7.91 23.14
N LEU A 221 9.60 8.61 22.28
CA LEU A 221 9.23 10.01 22.50
C LEU A 221 8.25 10.21 23.66
N THR A 222 7.43 9.20 23.97
CA THR A 222 6.50 9.25 25.10
C THR A 222 7.22 9.09 26.45
N THR A 223 8.31 8.34 26.51
CA THR A 223 9.08 8.14 27.75
C THR A 223 9.90 9.37 28.12
N LEU A 224 10.34 10.18 27.15
CA LEU A 224 11.06 11.44 27.42
C LEU A 224 10.20 12.52 28.11
N LYS A 225 8.85 12.37 28.03
CA LYS A 225 7.92 13.32 28.65
C LYS A 225 7.62 13.01 30.12
N GLU A 226 8.03 11.83 30.60
CA GLU A 226 7.73 11.36 31.96
C GLU A 226 8.90 11.48 32.96
N GLU A 227 10.07 11.99 32.56
CA GLU A 227 11.11 12.32 33.53
C GLU A 227 10.73 13.61 34.28
N PRO A 228 10.27 13.53 35.54
CA PRO A 228 10.08 14.73 36.35
C PRO A 228 11.45 15.31 36.65
N ASN A 229 11.59 16.60 36.41
CA ASN A 229 12.75 17.40 36.84
C ASN A 229 13.07 17.04 38.30
N GLN A 230 14.21 16.36 38.51
CA GLN A 230 14.91 16.31 39.78
C GLN A 230 15.83 17.49 39.90
#